data_fb7ad39e6ed741ae3cec45973eea20e7
#
_entry.id   fb7ad39e6ed741ae3cec45973eea20e7
#
_cell.length_a   1.000
_cell.length_b   1.000
_cell.length_c   1.000
_cell.angle_alpha   90.00
_cell.angle_beta   90.00
_cell.angle_gamma   90.00
#
_symmetry.space_group_name_H-M   'P 1'
#
loop_
_entity.id
_entity.type
_entity.pdbx_description
1 polymer ?
#
loop_
_entity_poly.entity_id
_entity_poly.type
_entity_poly.pdbx_seq_one_letter_code
_entity_poly.pdbx_strand_id
1 'polypeptide(L)'
;MEFKHTSVLLHETIDNLNIRPDGIYVDGTLGGAGHSSEIVKRLNENGRLIGIDQDEDAIAAASERLKDYSDKVTIIRSNYCNMKEELNRIGVTKVNGILLDLGVSSFQLDTPERGFTYREEDAPLDMRMDQRQTLTAKDIVNDYSESELYRIIRDYGEDRFAKNIAKHIVATRAKKPIETTGELTAIIRASIPMKVQSTGGHPAKRTFQAIRIELNRELEVLSDTLDEMIDLLEEDGRICIITFHSLEDRIVKNIFRKNENPCTCPKEFPVCVCGKKPKGKVITRKPILPTKFEMEENPRAKSAKLRVFERHIND
;
A
#
# COMPACT_ATOMS: atom_id res chain seq x y z
N MET A 1 16.00 -24.19 2.95
CA MET A 1 15.16 -23.83 1.79
C MET A 1 15.17 -22.32 1.71
N GLU A 2 15.78 -21.77 0.70
CA GLU A 2 15.70 -20.33 0.42
C GLU A 2 14.26 -20.04 -0.01
N PHE A 3 13.49 -19.36 0.82
CA PHE A 3 12.17 -18.86 0.45
C PHE A 3 12.36 -17.82 -0.65
N LYS A 4 12.22 -18.22 -1.89
CA LYS A 4 12.21 -17.34 -3.05
C LYS A 4 10.93 -16.52 -2.98
N HIS A 5 11.02 -15.33 -2.37
CA HIS A 5 9.91 -14.40 -2.25
C HIS A 5 9.58 -13.88 -3.65
N THR A 6 8.51 -14.36 -4.25
CA THR A 6 8.01 -13.86 -5.54
C THR A 6 7.07 -12.67 -5.24
N SER A 7 7.34 -11.52 -5.88
CA SER A 7 6.47 -10.35 -5.78
C SER A 7 5.08 -10.65 -6.34
N VAL A 8 4.06 -10.10 -5.69
CA VAL A 8 2.66 -10.33 -6.06
C VAL A 8 2.36 -9.69 -7.41
N LEU A 9 1.65 -10.40 -8.30
CA LEU A 9 1.27 -9.93 -9.64
C LEU A 9 2.47 -9.39 -10.44
N LEU A 10 3.65 -10.05 -10.30
CA LEU A 10 4.91 -9.56 -10.86
C LEU A 10 4.83 -9.36 -12.37
N HIS A 11 4.46 -10.39 -13.10
CA HIS A 11 4.42 -10.35 -14.57
C HIS A 11 3.36 -9.37 -15.07
N GLU A 12 2.17 -9.43 -14.51
CA GLU A 12 1.07 -8.55 -14.85
C GLU A 12 1.43 -7.07 -14.64
N THR A 13 2.13 -6.76 -13.55
CA THR A 13 2.56 -5.40 -13.23
C THR A 13 3.62 -4.91 -14.22
N ILE A 14 4.64 -5.70 -14.48
CA ILE A 14 5.74 -5.34 -15.37
C ILE A 14 5.24 -5.18 -16.82
N ASP A 15 4.36 -6.05 -17.28
CA ASP A 15 3.77 -5.96 -18.62
C ASP A 15 2.89 -4.71 -18.76
N ASN A 16 2.14 -4.36 -17.72
CA ASN A 16 1.27 -3.19 -17.73
C ASN A 16 2.03 -1.86 -17.54
N LEU A 17 3.22 -1.86 -16.94
CA LEU A 17 4.08 -0.66 -16.90
C LEU A 17 4.54 -0.21 -18.28
N ASN A 18 4.48 -1.08 -19.30
CA ASN A 18 4.86 -0.78 -20.68
C ASN A 18 6.26 -0.14 -20.78
N ILE A 19 7.26 -0.84 -20.24
CA ILE A 19 8.60 -0.30 -20.00
C ILE A 19 9.30 0.07 -21.30
N ARG A 20 9.71 1.35 -21.43
CA ARG A 20 10.63 1.86 -22.44
C ARG A 20 12.04 1.71 -21.92
N PRO A 21 12.99 1.14 -22.69
CA PRO A 21 14.35 0.88 -22.20
C PRO A 21 15.11 2.12 -21.74
N ASP A 22 14.84 3.28 -22.30
CA ASP A 22 15.43 4.58 -22.00
C ASP A 22 14.60 5.42 -21.00
N GLY A 23 13.51 4.87 -20.46
CA GLY A 23 12.57 5.57 -19.63
C GLY A 23 13.00 5.71 -18.16
N ILE A 24 12.33 6.60 -17.45
CA ILE A 24 12.49 6.81 -16.00
C ILE A 24 11.30 6.19 -15.27
N TYR A 25 11.58 5.31 -14.31
CA TYR A 25 10.56 4.61 -13.55
C TYR A 25 10.72 4.86 -12.06
N VAL A 26 9.60 4.93 -11.35
CA VAL A 26 9.57 5.07 -9.90
C VAL A 26 8.85 3.86 -9.29
N ASP A 27 9.50 3.20 -8.36
CA ASP A 27 8.89 2.25 -7.44
C ASP A 27 8.73 2.97 -6.10
N GLY A 28 7.50 3.39 -5.77
CA GLY A 28 7.20 4.17 -4.57
C GLY A 28 7.07 3.32 -3.30
N THR A 29 7.14 1.99 -3.44
CA THR A 29 7.04 0.99 -2.39
C THR A 29 8.09 -0.09 -2.61
N LEU A 30 9.36 0.33 -2.60
CA LEU A 30 10.51 -0.47 -3.06
C LEU A 30 10.58 -1.85 -2.40
N GLY A 31 10.28 -1.93 -1.09
CA GLY A 31 10.34 -3.16 -0.33
C GLY A 31 11.65 -3.91 -0.54
N GLY A 32 11.58 -5.23 -0.77
CA GLY A 32 12.73 -6.05 -1.12
C GLY A 32 13.14 -5.98 -2.60
N ALA A 33 12.69 -4.97 -3.35
CA ALA A 33 13.01 -4.70 -4.75
C ALA A 33 12.68 -5.84 -5.74
N GLY A 34 11.63 -6.61 -5.50
CA GLY A 34 11.26 -7.69 -6.40
C GLY A 34 10.77 -7.21 -7.77
N HIS A 35 9.82 -6.29 -7.79
CA HIS A 35 9.35 -5.61 -9.01
C HIS A 35 10.47 -4.77 -9.63
N SER A 36 11.17 -3.98 -8.81
CA SER A 36 12.28 -3.13 -9.21
C SER A 36 13.39 -3.89 -9.93
N SER A 37 13.71 -5.11 -9.50
CA SER A 37 14.68 -5.98 -10.18
C SER A 37 14.25 -6.32 -11.61
N GLU A 38 12.96 -6.52 -11.84
CA GLU A 38 12.44 -6.80 -13.19
C GLU A 38 12.32 -5.55 -14.06
N ILE A 39 12.09 -4.39 -13.46
CA ILE A 39 12.11 -3.10 -14.17
C ILE A 39 13.52 -2.81 -14.67
N VAL A 40 14.52 -2.84 -13.78
CA VAL A 40 15.90 -2.44 -14.12
C VAL A 40 16.55 -3.33 -15.19
N LYS A 41 16.21 -4.62 -15.24
CA LYS A 41 16.66 -5.54 -16.29
C LYS A 41 16.20 -5.16 -17.70
N ARG A 42 15.10 -4.40 -17.81
CA ARG A 42 14.53 -3.92 -19.09
C ARG A 42 15.05 -2.56 -19.51
N LEU A 43 15.81 -1.89 -18.63
CA LEU A 43 16.39 -0.56 -18.90
C LEU A 43 17.75 -0.70 -19.56
N ASN A 44 17.99 0.16 -20.56
CA ASN A 44 19.31 0.36 -21.16
C ASN A 44 20.16 1.36 -20.37
N GLU A 45 21.28 1.81 -20.91
CA GLU A 45 22.21 2.76 -20.27
C GLU A 45 21.60 4.16 -19.99
N ASN A 46 20.55 4.54 -20.71
CA ASN A 46 19.88 5.84 -20.56
C ASN A 46 18.67 5.74 -19.59
N GLY A 47 18.18 4.53 -19.32
CA GLY A 47 17.05 4.29 -18.43
C GLY A 47 17.43 4.44 -16.96
N ARG A 48 16.47 4.87 -16.13
CA ARG A 48 16.67 5.06 -14.68
C ARG A 48 15.54 4.43 -13.89
N LEU A 49 15.90 3.89 -12.74
CA LEU A 49 14.95 3.44 -11.71
C LEU A 49 15.17 4.23 -10.43
N ILE A 50 14.10 4.79 -9.88
CA ILE A 50 14.10 5.48 -8.59
C ILE A 50 13.25 4.66 -7.65
N GLY A 51 13.85 4.12 -6.60
CA GLY A 51 13.17 3.37 -5.55
C GLY A 51 12.94 4.25 -4.33
N ILE A 52 11.73 4.29 -3.81
CA ILE A 52 11.37 5.03 -2.61
C ILE A 52 10.82 4.05 -1.59
N ASP A 53 11.33 4.08 -0.37
CA ASP A 53 10.76 3.39 0.78
C ASP A 53 11.03 4.16 2.07
N GLN A 54 10.14 4.03 3.03
CA GLN A 54 10.30 4.65 4.36
C GLN A 54 11.00 3.69 5.35
N ASP A 55 10.98 2.39 5.05
CA ASP A 55 11.52 1.34 5.89
C ASP A 55 13.01 1.11 5.61
N GLU A 56 13.84 1.26 6.63
CA GLU A 56 15.28 1.09 6.53
C GLU A 56 15.70 -0.35 6.18
N ASP A 57 14.97 -1.33 6.70
CA ASP A 57 15.23 -2.74 6.41
C ASP A 57 14.93 -3.07 4.94
N ALA A 58 13.86 -2.48 4.39
CA ALA A 58 13.53 -2.59 2.97
C ALA A 58 14.62 -1.97 2.10
N ILE A 59 15.10 -0.78 2.45
CA ILE A 59 16.18 -0.09 1.74
C ILE A 59 17.46 -0.92 1.74
N ALA A 60 17.84 -1.49 2.87
CA ALA A 60 19.02 -2.33 2.97
C ALA A 60 18.93 -3.57 2.07
N ALA A 61 17.78 -4.26 2.10
CA ALA A 61 17.54 -5.43 1.26
C ALA A 61 17.52 -5.07 -0.24
N ALA A 62 16.89 -3.96 -0.60
CA ALA A 62 16.83 -3.47 -1.97
C ALA A 62 18.20 -3.06 -2.50
N SER A 63 19.01 -2.38 -1.68
CA SER A 63 20.37 -1.95 -2.04
C SER A 63 21.26 -3.15 -2.35
N GLU A 64 21.19 -4.21 -1.56
CA GLU A 64 21.93 -5.44 -1.83
C GLU A 64 21.45 -6.15 -3.10
N ARG A 65 20.12 -6.22 -3.31
CA ARG A 65 19.54 -6.86 -4.49
C ARG A 65 19.83 -6.13 -5.80
N LEU A 66 19.90 -4.80 -5.76
CA LEU A 66 20.08 -3.94 -6.93
C LEU A 66 21.53 -3.46 -7.14
N LYS A 67 22.48 -3.94 -6.34
CA LYS A 67 23.88 -3.48 -6.35
C LYS A 67 24.55 -3.52 -7.72
N ASP A 68 24.24 -4.55 -8.52
CA ASP A 68 24.80 -4.73 -9.87
C ASP A 68 24.25 -3.72 -10.90
N TYR A 69 23.25 -2.92 -10.52
CA TYR A 69 22.59 -1.88 -11.32
C TYR A 69 22.72 -0.49 -10.71
N SER A 70 23.71 -0.28 -9.84
CA SER A 70 23.90 0.97 -9.09
C SER A 70 24.10 2.21 -9.98
N ASP A 71 24.52 2.03 -11.21
CA ASP A 71 24.65 3.08 -12.25
C ASP A 71 23.28 3.60 -12.74
N LYS A 72 22.23 2.82 -12.63
CA LYS A 72 20.86 3.13 -13.10
C LYS A 72 19.84 3.32 -12.00
N VAL A 73 20.19 2.97 -10.76
CA VAL A 73 19.26 2.93 -9.62
C VAL A 73 19.61 4.02 -8.61
N THR A 74 18.60 4.79 -8.23
CA THR A 74 18.65 5.72 -7.09
C THR A 74 17.67 5.26 -6.04
N ILE A 75 18.13 5.03 -4.80
CA ILE A 75 17.27 4.65 -3.67
C ILE A 75 17.13 5.84 -2.73
N ILE A 76 15.89 6.18 -2.35
CA ILE A 76 15.56 7.32 -1.51
C ILE A 76 14.76 6.83 -0.30
N ARG A 77 15.24 7.17 0.92
CA ARG A 77 14.49 6.90 2.15
C ARG A 77 13.46 8.00 2.38
N SER A 78 12.25 7.79 1.90
CA SER A 78 11.12 8.71 2.05
C SER A 78 9.80 7.95 1.97
N ASN A 79 8.70 8.61 2.31
CA ASN A 79 7.38 8.09 1.99
C ASN A 79 7.01 8.51 0.56
N TYR A 80 6.29 7.67 -0.17
CA TYR A 80 5.86 7.97 -1.53
C TYR A 80 4.97 9.23 -1.63
N CYS A 81 4.41 9.72 -0.51
CA CYS A 81 3.72 11.00 -0.50
C CYS A 81 4.63 12.19 -0.86
N ASN A 82 5.92 12.06 -0.66
CA ASN A 82 6.91 13.07 -1.00
C ASN A 82 7.53 12.86 -2.39
N MET A 83 6.97 11.94 -3.21
CA MET A 83 7.56 11.53 -4.49
C MET A 83 7.93 12.72 -5.37
N LYS A 84 7.04 13.70 -5.53
CA LYS A 84 7.30 14.89 -6.35
C LYS A 84 8.47 15.71 -5.83
N GLU A 85 8.54 15.92 -4.52
CA GLU A 85 9.61 16.68 -3.88
C GLU A 85 10.96 15.96 -4.06
N GLU A 86 10.98 14.66 -3.81
CA GLU A 86 12.20 13.84 -3.94
C GLU A 86 12.68 13.75 -5.38
N LEU A 87 11.78 13.61 -6.35
CA LEU A 87 12.13 13.64 -7.77
C LEU A 87 12.71 14.99 -8.18
N ASN A 88 12.11 16.09 -7.73
CA ASN A 88 12.62 17.44 -8.00
C ASN A 88 14.02 17.65 -7.44
N ARG A 89 14.34 17.12 -6.25
CA ARG A 89 15.68 17.19 -5.63
C ARG A 89 16.78 16.56 -6.49
N ILE A 90 16.43 15.53 -7.26
CA ILE A 90 17.36 14.84 -8.15
C ILE A 90 17.23 15.28 -9.62
N GLY A 91 16.50 16.39 -9.86
CA GLY A 91 16.34 16.98 -11.20
C GLY A 91 15.40 16.22 -12.13
N VAL A 92 14.52 15.39 -11.61
CA VAL A 92 13.50 14.64 -12.36
C VAL A 92 12.15 15.31 -12.19
N THR A 93 11.53 15.75 -13.27
CA THR A 93 10.22 16.44 -13.25
C THR A 93 9.10 15.56 -13.79
N LYS A 94 9.43 14.58 -14.63
CA LYS A 94 8.50 13.66 -15.27
C LYS A 94 9.08 12.25 -15.32
N VAL A 95 8.20 11.26 -15.35
CA VAL A 95 8.56 9.82 -15.35
C VAL A 95 7.69 9.03 -16.32
N ASN A 96 8.22 7.94 -16.88
CA ASN A 96 7.50 7.09 -17.82
C ASN A 96 6.61 6.05 -17.14
N GLY A 97 6.87 5.76 -15.85
CA GLY A 97 6.00 4.88 -15.09
C GLY A 97 6.20 4.98 -13.58
N ILE A 98 5.12 4.69 -12.87
CA ILE A 98 5.09 4.64 -11.41
C ILE A 98 4.48 3.31 -11.00
N LEU A 99 5.10 2.66 -10.02
CA LEU A 99 4.60 1.47 -9.35
C LEU A 99 4.36 1.76 -7.87
N LEU A 100 3.21 1.30 -7.38
CA LEU A 100 2.94 1.19 -5.95
C LEU A 100 2.45 -0.23 -5.64
N ASP A 101 3.16 -0.95 -4.79
CA ASP A 101 2.75 -2.24 -4.20
C ASP A 101 2.37 -1.98 -2.74
N LEU A 102 1.07 -1.67 -2.51
CA LEU A 102 0.59 -1.14 -1.24
C LEU A 102 0.57 -2.19 -0.11
N GLY A 103 0.51 -1.71 1.10
CA GLY A 103 0.42 -2.53 2.31
C GLY A 103 1.78 -2.84 2.93
N VAL A 104 1.88 -4.00 3.57
CA VAL A 104 3.07 -4.43 4.32
C VAL A 104 3.98 -5.31 3.50
N SER A 105 5.28 -5.12 3.63
CA SER A 105 6.26 -6.00 3.03
C SER A 105 6.24 -7.37 3.71
N SER A 106 6.71 -8.38 3.00
CA SER A 106 6.85 -9.70 3.59
C SER A 106 7.85 -9.73 4.74
N PHE A 107 8.91 -8.94 4.64
CA PHE A 107 9.88 -8.79 5.72
C PHE A 107 9.19 -8.28 7.00
N GLN A 108 8.35 -7.25 6.89
CA GLN A 108 7.59 -6.73 8.04
C GLN A 108 6.67 -7.77 8.67
N LEU A 109 6.03 -8.62 7.86
CA LEU A 109 5.15 -9.69 8.36
C LEU A 109 5.93 -10.86 8.97
N ASP A 110 7.12 -11.16 8.46
CA ASP A 110 7.93 -12.31 8.85
C ASP A 110 8.92 -11.97 9.99
N THR A 111 8.99 -10.70 10.38
CA THR A 111 9.82 -10.20 11.50
C THR A 111 8.92 -9.90 12.70
N PRO A 112 8.81 -10.79 13.70
CA PRO A 112 7.89 -10.62 14.84
C PRO A 112 8.08 -9.32 15.59
N GLU A 113 9.33 -8.85 15.72
CA GLU A 113 9.71 -7.62 16.43
C GLU A 113 9.09 -6.35 15.81
N ARG A 114 8.67 -6.41 14.54
CA ARG A 114 7.98 -5.33 13.84
C ARG A 114 6.49 -5.22 14.21
N GLY A 115 5.91 -6.23 14.86
CA GLY A 115 4.56 -6.21 15.42
C GLY A 115 3.41 -6.25 14.40
N PHE A 116 3.66 -6.53 13.12
CA PHE A 116 2.61 -6.62 12.09
C PHE A 116 1.85 -7.94 12.11
N THR A 117 2.43 -8.98 12.71
CA THR A 117 1.81 -10.31 12.76
C THR A 117 0.94 -10.49 13.99
N TYR A 118 -0.21 -11.11 13.80
CA TYR A 118 -1.10 -11.57 14.88
C TYR A 118 -0.93 -13.07 15.20
N ARG A 119 0.11 -13.69 14.68
CA ARG A 119 0.39 -15.12 14.83
C ARG A 119 1.39 -15.40 15.96
N GLU A 120 2.20 -14.42 16.29
CA GLU A 120 3.18 -14.46 17.37
C GLU A 120 2.58 -13.85 18.63
N GLU A 121 2.72 -14.55 19.78
CA GLU A 121 2.08 -14.11 21.02
C GLU A 121 2.89 -13.04 21.76
N ASP A 122 4.22 -13.12 21.70
CA ASP A 122 5.13 -12.27 22.45
C ASP A 122 5.67 -11.07 21.66
N ALA A 123 5.22 -10.89 20.41
CA ALA A 123 5.67 -9.78 19.58
C ALA A 123 5.17 -8.44 20.12
N PRO A 124 5.98 -7.36 20.09
CA PRO A 124 5.58 -6.03 20.55
C PRO A 124 4.50 -5.44 19.63
N LEU A 125 3.63 -4.59 20.16
CA LEU A 125 2.66 -3.81 19.40
C LEU A 125 3.33 -2.58 18.78
N ASP A 126 4.17 -2.76 17.75
CA ASP A 126 4.86 -1.67 17.06
C ASP A 126 4.10 -1.21 15.80
N MET A 127 4.09 -1.97 14.72
CA MET A 127 3.45 -1.74 13.43
C MET A 127 3.89 -0.47 12.68
N ARG A 128 4.98 0.19 13.07
CA ARG A 128 5.51 1.34 12.33
C ARG A 128 6.18 0.87 11.04
N MET A 129 5.78 1.45 9.91
CA MET A 129 6.50 1.28 8.65
C MET A 129 7.77 2.13 8.65
N ASP A 130 7.67 3.39 9.09
CA ASP A 130 8.81 4.26 9.36
C ASP A 130 9.18 4.22 10.85
N GLN A 131 10.28 3.59 11.19
CA GLN A 131 10.73 3.45 12.58
C GLN A 131 11.19 4.78 13.22
N ARG A 132 11.29 5.86 12.44
CA ARG A 132 11.60 7.22 12.97
C ARG A 132 10.41 7.88 13.64
N GLN A 133 9.18 7.44 13.35
CA GLN A 133 7.99 7.99 14.02
C GLN A 133 7.93 7.52 15.47
N THR A 134 7.36 8.34 16.34
CA THR A 134 7.26 8.05 17.78
C THR A 134 6.04 7.22 18.13
N LEU A 135 4.90 7.47 17.46
CA LEU A 135 3.65 6.75 17.69
C LEU A 135 3.77 5.30 17.24
N THR A 136 3.30 4.37 18.07
CA THR A 136 3.27 2.93 17.83
C THR A 136 1.84 2.38 17.91
N ALA A 137 1.64 1.13 17.47
CA ALA A 137 0.36 0.45 17.67
C ALA A 137 -0.01 0.30 19.14
N LYS A 138 1.00 0.17 20.03
CA LYS A 138 0.81 0.13 21.48
C LYS A 138 0.15 1.42 22.00
N ASP A 139 0.61 2.58 21.53
CA ASP A 139 0.04 3.87 21.92
C ASP A 139 -1.41 4.00 21.45
N ILE A 140 -1.72 3.61 20.22
CA ILE A 140 -3.10 3.59 19.72
C ILE A 140 -4.00 2.72 20.61
N VAL A 141 -3.56 1.50 20.92
CA VAL A 141 -4.35 0.55 21.71
C VAL A 141 -4.53 1.04 23.15
N ASN A 142 -3.51 1.67 23.76
CA ASN A 142 -3.55 2.06 25.16
C ASN A 142 -4.09 3.48 25.39
N ASP A 143 -3.95 4.42 24.44
CA ASP A 143 -4.24 5.83 24.68
C ASP A 143 -5.49 6.35 23.95
N TYR A 144 -5.86 5.76 22.80
CA TYR A 144 -7.06 6.18 22.06
C TYR A 144 -8.32 5.94 22.91
N SER A 145 -9.27 6.86 22.83
CA SER A 145 -10.60 6.70 23.45
C SER A 145 -11.37 5.51 22.86
N GLU A 146 -12.38 5.02 23.57
CA GLU A 146 -13.26 3.94 23.06
C GLU A 146 -13.91 4.34 21.72
N SER A 147 -14.30 5.61 21.57
CA SER A 147 -14.91 6.12 20.34
C SER A 147 -13.94 6.15 19.17
N GLU A 148 -12.67 6.50 19.40
CA GLU A 148 -11.62 6.50 18.35
C GLU A 148 -11.29 5.06 17.94
N LEU A 149 -11.09 4.14 18.91
CA LEU A 149 -10.89 2.72 18.62
C LEU A 149 -12.07 2.13 17.85
N TYR A 150 -13.30 2.44 18.27
CA TYR A 150 -14.49 2.01 17.53
C TYR A 150 -14.49 2.55 16.10
N ARG A 151 -14.19 3.84 15.90
CA ARG A 151 -14.11 4.47 14.58
C ARG A 151 -13.14 3.73 13.67
N ILE A 152 -11.88 3.56 14.10
CA ILE A 152 -10.86 2.94 13.26
C ILE A 152 -11.17 1.47 12.95
N ILE A 153 -11.63 0.70 13.92
CA ILE A 153 -11.96 -0.73 13.72
C ILE A 153 -13.17 -0.89 12.80
N ARG A 154 -14.17 0.01 12.90
CA ARG A 154 -15.32 0.03 12.01
C ARG A 154 -14.94 0.46 10.59
N ASP A 155 -14.22 1.60 10.46
CA ASP A 155 -14.02 2.26 9.17
C ASP A 155 -12.85 1.66 8.39
N TYR A 156 -11.76 1.28 9.06
CA TYR A 156 -10.56 0.71 8.44
C TYR A 156 -10.49 -0.82 8.53
N GLY A 157 -11.08 -1.41 9.56
CA GLY A 157 -11.20 -2.85 9.69
C GLY A 157 -12.44 -3.43 9.00
N GLU A 158 -13.44 -2.59 8.70
CA GLU A 158 -14.77 -3.02 8.22
C GLU A 158 -15.33 -4.16 9.11
N ASP A 159 -15.08 -4.08 10.44
CA ASP A 159 -15.42 -5.14 11.38
C ASP A 159 -16.78 -4.87 12.06
N ARG A 160 -17.71 -5.79 11.89
CA ARG A 160 -19.05 -5.69 12.50
C ARG A 160 -19.05 -5.74 14.03
N PHE A 161 -17.97 -6.26 14.64
CA PHE A 161 -17.80 -6.34 16.09
C PHE A 161 -16.99 -5.17 16.67
N ALA A 162 -16.70 -4.15 15.86
CA ALA A 162 -15.85 -3.01 16.22
C ALA A 162 -16.20 -2.39 17.57
N LYS A 163 -17.50 -2.20 17.86
CA LYS A 163 -17.96 -1.63 19.15
C LYS A 163 -17.60 -2.51 20.34
N ASN A 164 -17.76 -3.82 20.21
CA ASN A 164 -17.46 -4.76 21.28
C ASN A 164 -15.94 -4.90 21.50
N ILE A 165 -15.18 -4.93 20.40
CA ILE A 165 -13.71 -4.98 20.45
C ILE A 165 -13.16 -3.73 21.15
N ALA A 166 -13.59 -2.52 20.74
CA ALA A 166 -13.15 -1.26 21.37
C ALA A 166 -13.45 -1.24 22.87
N LYS A 167 -14.66 -1.63 23.27
CA LYS A 167 -15.06 -1.73 24.68
C LYS A 167 -14.14 -2.68 25.48
N HIS A 168 -13.85 -3.87 24.93
CA HIS A 168 -13.00 -4.85 25.61
C HIS A 168 -11.54 -4.39 25.69
N ILE A 169 -11.01 -3.73 24.67
CA ILE A 169 -9.67 -3.12 24.72
C ILE A 169 -9.60 -2.13 25.89
N VAL A 170 -10.54 -1.18 25.97
CA VAL A 170 -10.57 -0.17 27.02
C VAL A 170 -10.73 -0.79 28.42
N ALA A 171 -11.62 -1.78 28.55
CA ALA A 171 -11.82 -2.47 29.83
C ALA A 171 -10.58 -3.28 30.29
N THR A 172 -9.82 -3.83 29.33
CA THR A 172 -8.62 -4.62 29.66
C THR A 172 -7.46 -3.71 30.02
N ARG A 173 -7.19 -2.66 29.21
CA ARG A 173 -6.06 -1.75 29.46
C ARG A 173 -6.22 -0.95 30.76
N ALA A 174 -7.45 -0.75 31.23
CA ALA A 174 -7.72 -0.13 32.55
C ALA A 174 -7.17 -0.94 33.73
N LYS A 175 -6.92 -2.24 33.54
CA LYS A 175 -6.34 -3.13 34.59
C LYS A 175 -4.82 -3.27 34.40
N LYS A 176 -4.35 -3.40 33.17
CA LYS A 176 -2.95 -3.57 32.81
C LYS A 176 -2.78 -3.11 31.35
N PRO A 177 -1.77 -2.30 31.02
CA PRO A 177 -1.44 -1.95 29.63
C PRO A 177 -1.31 -3.19 28.74
N ILE A 178 -1.76 -3.06 27.49
CA ILE A 178 -1.65 -4.11 26.48
C ILE A 178 -0.31 -3.93 25.77
N GLU A 179 0.58 -4.91 25.89
CA GLU A 179 1.97 -4.81 25.48
C GLU A 179 2.25 -5.59 24.18
N THR A 180 1.61 -6.76 24.00
CA THR A 180 1.96 -7.70 22.94
C THR A 180 0.81 -7.94 21.96
N THR A 181 1.17 -8.41 20.79
CA THR A 181 0.23 -8.82 19.74
C THR A 181 -0.67 -9.96 20.20
N GLY A 182 -0.17 -10.88 21.04
CA GLY A 182 -0.95 -11.97 21.62
C GLY A 182 -1.99 -11.48 22.61
N GLU A 183 -1.64 -10.54 23.52
CA GLU A 183 -2.61 -9.92 24.43
C GLU A 183 -3.75 -9.25 23.67
N LEU A 184 -3.44 -8.46 22.63
CA LEU A 184 -4.45 -7.85 21.78
C LEU A 184 -5.29 -8.89 21.03
N THR A 185 -4.67 -9.93 20.48
CA THR A 185 -5.37 -11.03 19.78
C THR A 185 -6.34 -11.76 20.71
N ALA A 186 -5.95 -12.02 21.95
CA ALA A 186 -6.81 -12.65 22.96
C ALA A 186 -8.05 -11.79 23.27
N ILE A 187 -7.87 -10.46 23.41
CA ILE A 187 -8.97 -9.51 23.64
C ILE A 187 -9.94 -9.51 22.45
N ILE A 188 -9.43 -9.48 21.23
CA ILE A 188 -10.25 -9.51 20.01
C ILE A 188 -11.05 -10.81 19.95
N ARG A 189 -10.41 -11.96 20.20
CA ARG A 189 -11.10 -13.26 20.22
C ARG A 189 -12.22 -13.29 21.25
N ALA A 190 -11.96 -12.81 22.46
CA ALA A 190 -12.97 -12.73 23.52
C ALA A 190 -14.16 -11.80 23.16
N SER A 191 -13.94 -10.86 22.25
CA SER A 191 -14.95 -9.89 21.79
C SER A 191 -15.88 -10.42 20.68
N ILE A 192 -15.55 -11.57 20.08
CA ILE A 192 -16.25 -12.11 18.90
C ILE A 192 -16.85 -13.47 19.25
N PRO A 193 -18.13 -13.73 18.95
CA PRO A 193 -18.76 -15.01 19.24
C PRO A 193 -18.00 -16.19 18.58
N MET A 194 -17.83 -17.28 19.32
CA MET A 194 -17.10 -18.50 18.89
C MET A 194 -17.59 -19.03 17.54
N LYS A 195 -18.91 -19.04 17.31
CA LYS A 195 -19.52 -19.49 16.05
C LYS A 195 -19.02 -18.69 14.83
N VAL A 196 -18.67 -17.43 15.02
CA VAL A 196 -18.16 -16.55 13.94
C VAL A 196 -16.68 -16.78 13.68
N GLN A 197 -15.92 -17.04 14.73
CA GLN A 197 -14.48 -17.31 14.61
C GLN A 197 -14.17 -18.56 13.78
N SER A 198 -15.06 -19.55 13.79
CA SER A 198 -14.88 -20.81 13.08
C SER A 198 -15.19 -20.75 11.57
N THR A 199 -15.90 -19.71 11.12
CA THR A 199 -16.40 -19.59 9.73
C THR A 199 -15.64 -18.56 8.88
N GLY A 200 -14.77 -17.76 9.48
CA GLY A 200 -14.04 -16.66 8.83
C GLY A 200 -12.53 -16.88 8.83
N GLY A 201 -11.78 -15.90 8.31
CA GLY A 201 -10.34 -15.82 8.50
C GLY A 201 -9.99 -15.52 9.96
N HIS A 202 -8.70 -15.34 10.25
CA HIS A 202 -8.23 -15.06 11.61
C HIS A 202 -8.95 -13.84 12.21
N PRO A 203 -9.57 -13.93 13.41
CA PRO A 203 -10.42 -12.90 13.96
C PRO A 203 -9.71 -11.55 14.19
N ALA A 204 -8.41 -11.56 14.47
CA ALA A 204 -7.64 -10.35 14.69
C ALA A 204 -7.27 -9.61 13.38
N LYS A 205 -7.38 -10.25 12.19
CA LYS A 205 -6.92 -9.68 10.92
C LYS A 205 -7.43 -8.26 10.68
N ARG A 206 -8.73 -8.03 10.88
CA ARG A 206 -9.39 -6.75 10.60
C ARG A 206 -8.98 -5.65 11.57
N THR A 207 -8.87 -5.97 12.85
CA THR A 207 -8.44 -5.01 13.87
C THR A 207 -6.96 -4.63 13.69
N PHE A 208 -6.08 -5.60 13.40
CA PHE A 208 -4.67 -5.33 13.09
C PHE A 208 -4.55 -4.45 11.84
N GLN A 209 -5.30 -4.74 10.78
CA GLN A 209 -5.38 -3.88 9.60
C GLN A 209 -5.82 -2.46 9.96
N ALA A 210 -6.84 -2.30 10.81
CA ALA A 210 -7.36 -1.00 11.21
C ALA A 210 -6.32 -0.15 11.95
N ILE A 211 -5.62 -0.76 12.92
CA ILE A 211 -4.57 -0.09 13.69
C ILE A 211 -3.40 0.29 12.79
N ARG A 212 -2.99 -0.60 11.89
CA ARG A 212 -1.91 -0.37 10.92
C ARG A 212 -2.23 0.80 10.00
N ILE A 213 -3.43 0.83 9.43
CA ILE A 213 -3.90 1.91 8.54
C ILE A 213 -3.91 3.25 9.26
N GLU A 214 -4.44 3.31 10.48
CA GLU A 214 -4.45 4.53 11.30
C GLU A 214 -3.03 5.00 11.59
N LEU A 215 -2.18 4.10 12.11
CA LEU A 215 -0.81 4.40 12.51
C LEU A 215 0.04 4.97 11.37
N ASN A 216 -0.04 4.33 10.20
CA ASN A 216 0.78 4.69 9.05
C ASN A 216 0.06 5.64 8.06
N ARG A 217 -1.16 6.10 8.38
CA ARG A 217 -1.99 7.00 7.57
C ARG A 217 -2.16 6.52 6.12
N GLU A 218 -2.21 5.20 5.91
CA GLU A 218 -2.09 4.57 4.59
C GLU A 218 -3.12 5.08 3.58
N LEU A 219 -4.39 5.20 3.99
CA LEU A 219 -5.47 5.65 3.09
C LEU A 219 -5.43 7.15 2.83
N GLU A 220 -5.07 7.95 3.83
CA GLU A 220 -4.94 9.39 3.70
C GLU A 220 -3.80 9.74 2.73
N VAL A 221 -2.61 9.17 2.97
CA VAL A 221 -1.45 9.35 2.10
C VAL A 221 -1.79 8.97 0.65
N LEU A 222 -2.45 7.84 0.42
CA LEU A 222 -2.84 7.40 -0.92
C LEU A 222 -3.84 8.36 -1.57
N SER A 223 -4.86 8.80 -0.83
CA SER A 223 -5.89 9.68 -1.38
C SER A 223 -5.38 11.07 -1.74
N ASP A 224 -4.46 11.61 -0.94
CA ASP A 224 -3.98 12.96 -1.08
C ASP A 224 -2.92 13.12 -2.17
N THR A 225 -2.19 12.04 -2.49
CA THR A 225 -1.02 12.13 -3.38
C THR A 225 -1.23 11.52 -4.77
N LEU A 226 -2.23 10.68 -4.97
CA LEU A 226 -2.40 9.94 -6.21
C LEU A 226 -2.69 10.86 -7.43
N ASP A 227 -3.45 11.95 -7.25
CA ASP A 227 -3.69 12.94 -8.31
C ASP A 227 -2.37 13.60 -8.78
N GLU A 228 -1.45 13.90 -7.85
CA GLU A 228 -0.14 14.47 -8.13
C GLU A 228 0.79 13.47 -8.82
N MET A 229 0.74 12.19 -8.43
CA MET A 229 1.52 11.13 -9.10
C MET A 229 1.11 10.96 -10.57
N ILE A 230 -0.20 11.06 -10.88
CA ILE A 230 -0.68 11.06 -12.26
C ILE A 230 -0.11 12.24 -13.03
N ASP A 231 0.04 13.41 -12.39
CA ASP A 231 0.61 14.59 -13.02
C ASP A 231 2.14 14.50 -13.25
N LEU A 232 2.83 13.61 -12.54
CA LEU A 232 4.26 13.34 -12.77
C LEU A 232 4.52 12.46 -14.00
N LEU A 233 3.50 11.79 -14.53
CA LEU A 233 3.68 10.94 -15.70
C LEU A 233 3.88 11.75 -16.98
N GLU A 234 4.78 11.27 -17.85
CA GLU A 234 4.89 11.68 -19.24
C GLU A 234 3.68 11.23 -20.07
N GLU A 235 3.57 11.70 -21.32
CA GLU A 235 2.60 11.17 -22.28
C GLU A 235 2.78 9.66 -22.45
N ASP A 236 1.68 8.91 -22.45
CA ASP A 236 1.63 7.44 -22.46
C ASP A 236 2.31 6.76 -21.25
N GLY A 237 2.74 7.54 -20.27
CA GLY A 237 3.27 7.01 -19.01
C GLY A 237 2.18 6.33 -18.19
N ARG A 238 2.53 5.27 -17.45
CA ARG A 238 1.57 4.47 -16.70
C ARG A 238 1.85 4.45 -15.20
N ILE A 239 0.78 4.49 -14.42
CA ILE A 239 0.82 4.16 -13.01
C ILE A 239 0.13 2.82 -12.77
N CYS A 240 0.87 1.90 -12.14
CA CYS A 240 0.42 0.57 -11.74
C CYS A 240 0.32 0.52 -10.22
N ILE A 241 -0.85 0.17 -9.68
CA ILE A 241 -1.06 0.10 -8.23
C ILE A 241 -1.64 -1.25 -7.86
N ILE A 242 -0.94 -1.97 -6.98
CA ILE A 242 -1.41 -3.21 -6.37
C ILE A 242 -2.00 -2.86 -5.01
N THR A 243 -3.23 -3.27 -4.77
CA THR A 243 -3.96 -3.07 -3.52
C THR A 243 -4.31 -4.40 -2.88
N PHE A 244 -4.40 -4.47 -1.54
CA PHE A 244 -4.64 -5.71 -0.81
C PHE A 244 -5.95 -5.72 -0.01
N HIS A 245 -6.66 -4.59 0.07
CA HIS A 245 -7.97 -4.52 0.69
C HIS A 245 -8.93 -3.56 -0.04
N SER A 246 -10.22 -3.67 0.33
CA SER A 246 -11.33 -2.96 -0.31
C SER A 246 -11.21 -1.45 -0.29
N LEU A 247 -10.65 -0.89 0.78
CA LEU A 247 -10.55 0.57 0.96
C LEU A 247 -9.52 1.18 0.00
N GLU A 248 -8.32 0.58 -0.10
CA GLU A 248 -7.31 0.99 -1.09
C GLU A 248 -7.86 0.91 -2.51
N ASP A 249 -8.42 -0.26 -2.87
CA ASP A 249 -8.98 -0.49 -4.21
C ASP A 249 -10.07 0.52 -4.57
N ARG A 250 -10.89 0.92 -3.59
CA ARG A 250 -11.93 1.94 -3.75
C ARG A 250 -11.36 3.31 -4.03
N ILE A 251 -10.33 3.73 -3.28
CA ILE A 251 -9.63 5.01 -3.49
C ILE A 251 -9.02 5.07 -4.88
N VAL A 252 -8.18 4.09 -5.23
CA VAL A 252 -7.51 4.04 -6.54
C VAL A 252 -8.52 4.05 -7.69
N LYS A 253 -9.55 3.20 -7.62
CA LYS A 253 -10.61 3.16 -8.63
C LYS A 253 -11.31 4.52 -8.80
N ASN A 254 -11.64 5.19 -7.71
CA ASN A 254 -12.38 6.46 -7.75
C ASN A 254 -11.50 7.58 -8.30
N ILE A 255 -10.23 7.66 -7.90
CA ILE A 255 -9.30 8.69 -8.38
C ILE A 255 -8.98 8.48 -9.87
N PHE A 256 -8.73 7.25 -10.31
CA PHE A 256 -8.50 6.94 -11.72
C PHE A 256 -9.72 7.33 -12.59
N ARG A 257 -10.94 6.99 -12.14
CA ARG A 257 -12.19 7.39 -12.83
C ARG A 257 -12.39 8.90 -12.87
N LYS A 258 -12.08 9.62 -11.78
CA LYS A 258 -12.13 11.08 -11.72
C LYS A 258 -11.17 11.71 -12.72
N ASN A 259 -9.97 11.16 -12.88
CA ASN A 259 -8.97 11.65 -13.84
C ASN A 259 -9.30 11.27 -15.28
N GLU A 260 -9.98 10.15 -15.53
CA GLU A 260 -10.50 9.80 -16.86
C GLU A 260 -11.72 10.66 -17.22
N ASN A 261 -12.62 10.92 -16.28
CA ASN A 261 -13.87 11.67 -16.49
C ASN A 261 -14.01 12.75 -15.42
N PRO A 262 -13.27 13.87 -15.51
CA PRO A 262 -13.24 14.90 -14.47
C PRO A 262 -14.44 15.83 -14.49
N CYS A 263 -15.34 15.71 -15.44
CA CYS A 263 -16.51 16.59 -15.58
C CYS A 263 -17.40 16.52 -14.33
N THR A 264 -17.75 17.71 -13.82
CA THR A 264 -18.64 17.90 -12.66
C THR A 264 -19.94 18.60 -13.03
N CYS A 265 -20.22 18.80 -14.33
CA CYS A 265 -21.47 19.39 -14.78
C CYS A 265 -22.66 18.48 -14.47
N PRO A 266 -23.84 19.04 -14.20
CA PRO A 266 -25.09 18.27 -14.16
C PRO A 266 -25.28 17.49 -15.46
N LYS A 267 -25.83 16.29 -15.36
CA LYS A 267 -26.01 15.41 -16.54
C LYS A 267 -26.98 15.96 -17.58
N GLU A 268 -27.83 16.89 -17.17
CA GLU A 268 -28.86 17.57 -17.99
C GLU A 268 -28.24 18.66 -18.89
N PHE A 269 -26.99 19.05 -18.65
CA PHE A 269 -26.31 20.07 -19.45
C PHE A 269 -25.94 19.48 -20.84
N PRO A 270 -26.38 20.11 -21.94
CA PRO A 270 -26.12 19.62 -23.28
C PRO A 270 -24.61 19.73 -23.66
N VAL A 271 -23.88 20.63 -23.01
CA VAL A 271 -22.44 20.86 -23.24
C VAL A 271 -21.74 21.03 -21.89
N CYS A 272 -20.53 20.48 -21.79
CA CYS A 272 -19.69 20.65 -20.60
C CYS A 272 -19.21 22.09 -20.49
N VAL A 273 -19.45 22.73 -19.34
CA VAL A 273 -19.04 24.10 -19.04
C VAL A 273 -17.99 24.19 -17.91
N CYS A 274 -17.59 23.08 -17.30
CA CYS A 274 -16.65 23.09 -16.19
C CYS A 274 -15.18 23.24 -16.61
N GLY A 275 -14.87 23.13 -17.91
CA GLY A 275 -13.53 23.28 -18.46
C GLY A 275 -12.51 22.19 -18.03
N LYS A 276 -12.93 21.16 -17.26
CA LYS A 276 -12.05 20.11 -16.80
C LYS A 276 -11.76 19.16 -17.95
N LYS A 277 -10.47 18.91 -18.24
CA LYS A 277 -10.02 17.96 -19.25
C LYS A 277 -9.62 16.63 -18.60
N PRO A 278 -9.87 15.48 -19.26
CA PRO A 278 -9.30 14.19 -18.83
C PRO A 278 -7.77 14.26 -18.77
N LYS A 279 -7.20 13.59 -17.78
CA LYS A 279 -5.74 13.46 -17.66
C LYS A 279 -5.21 12.17 -18.30
N GLY A 280 -6.08 11.29 -18.75
CA GLY A 280 -5.72 10.01 -19.33
C GLY A 280 -6.88 9.02 -19.31
N LYS A 281 -6.57 7.74 -19.36
CA LYS A 281 -7.57 6.67 -19.38
C LYS A 281 -7.29 5.55 -18.38
N VAL A 282 -8.35 4.92 -17.88
CA VAL A 282 -8.27 3.70 -17.07
C VAL A 282 -8.04 2.49 -17.97
N ILE A 283 -6.87 1.89 -17.90
CA ILE A 283 -6.53 0.68 -18.67
C ILE A 283 -7.29 -0.53 -18.11
N THR A 284 -7.33 -0.68 -16.80
CA THR A 284 -7.99 -1.79 -16.12
C THR A 284 -9.36 -1.39 -15.59
N ARG A 285 -10.41 -1.47 -16.40
CA ARG A 285 -11.80 -1.23 -15.94
C ARG A 285 -12.22 -2.20 -14.83
N LYS A 286 -11.82 -3.48 -14.96
CA LYS A 286 -11.84 -4.48 -13.90
C LYS A 286 -10.40 -4.66 -13.43
N PRO A 287 -10.13 -4.82 -12.12
CA PRO A 287 -8.77 -5.06 -11.66
C PRO A 287 -8.25 -6.39 -12.21
N ILE A 288 -6.95 -6.45 -12.46
CA ILE A 288 -6.27 -7.71 -12.73
C ILE A 288 -6.10 -8.42 -11.39
N LEU A 289 -6.43 -9.70 -11.34
CA LEU A 289 -6.37 -10.55 -10.16
C LEU A 289 -5.26 -11.58 -10.33
N PRO A 290 -4.64 -12.04 -9.24
CA PRO A 290 -3.66 -13.12 -9.30
C PRO A 290 -4.28 -14.41 -9.83
N THR A 291 -3.48 -15.20 -10.51
CA THR A 291 -3.88 -16.52 -11.00
C THR A 291 -4.13 -17.48 -9.84
N LYS A 292 -4.86 -18.57 -10.10
CA LYS A 292 -5.06 -19.63 -9.08
C LYS A 292 -3.72 -20.21 -8.65
N PHE A 293 -2.82 -20.44 -9.58
CA PHE A 293 -1.48 -20.94 -9.32
C PHE A 293 -0.70 -20.00 -8.39
N GLU A 294 -0.69 -18.68 -8.67
CA GLU A 294 -0.04 -17.71 -7.80
C GLU A 294 -0.64 -17.68 -6.39
N MET A 295 -1.98 -17.78 -6.26
CA MET A 295 -2.64 -17.82 -4.95
C MET A 295 -2.34 -19.10 -4.14
N GLU A 296 -2.04 -20.21 -4.80
CA GLU A 296 -1.63 -21.47 -4.18
C GLU A 296 -0.18 -21.38 -3.70
N GLU A 297 0.73 -20.87 -4.53
CA GLU A 297 2.14 -20.68 -4.20
C GLU A 297 2.38 -19.53 -3.21
N ASN A 298 1.61 -18.44 -3.33
CA ASN A 298 1.70 -17.25 -2.47
C ASN A 298 0.33 -16.86 -1.89
N PRO A 299 -0.05 -17.38 -0.71
CA PRO A 299 -1.33 -17.04 -0.08
C PRO A 299 -1.54 -15.52 0.18
N ARG A 300 -0.46 -14.72 0.21
CA ARG A 300 -0.53 -13.26 0.37
C ARG A 300 -1.12 -12.57 -0.85
N ALA A 301 -0.98 -13.17 -2.03
CA ALA A 301 -1.57 -12.66 -3.27
C ALA A 301 -3.10 -12.72 -3.30
N LYS A 302 -3.72 -13.54 -2.46
CA LYS A 302 -5.17 -13.87 -2.52
C LYS A 302 -6.12 -12.68 -2.55
N SER A 303 -5.74 -11.56 -1.95
CA SER A 303 -6.55 -10.33 -1.91
C SER A 303 -6.03 -9.24 -2.84
N ALA A 304 -4.95 -9.49 -3.57
CA ALA A 304 -4.31 -8.51 -4.43
C ALA A 304 -5.17 -8.14 -5.65
N LYS A 305 -5.09 -6.87 -6.03
CA LYS A 305 -5.75 -6.31 -7.21
C LYS A 305 -4.85 -5.28 -7.87
N LEU A 306 -4.50 -5.49 -9.12
CA LEU A 306 -3.74 -4.52 -9.90
C LEU A 306 -4.68 -3.59 -10.66
N ARG A 307 -4.46 -2.27 -10.51
CA ARG A 307 -5.09 -1.23 -11.32
C ARG A 307 -4.06 -0.41 -12.07
N VAL A 308 -4.41 -0.03 -13.28
CA VAL A 308 -3.52 0.69 -14.21
C VAL A 308 -4.24 1.88 -14.80
N PHE A 309 -3.57 3.03 -14.80
CA PHE A 309 -3.98 4.25 -15.46
C PHE A 309 -2.86 4.72 -16.41
N GLU A 310 -3.22 5.20 -17.59
CA GLU A 310 -2.29 5.74 -18.59
C GLU A 310 -2.55 7.22 -18.76
N ARG A 311 -1.48 8.00 -18.69
CA ARG A 311 -1.53 9.46 -18.88
C ARG A 311 -1.72 9.79 -20.37
N HIS A 312 -2.62 10.74 -20.66
CA HIS A 312 -2.73 11.40 -21.95
C HIS A 312 -2.77 12.90 -21.74
N ILE A 313 -1.87 13.61 -22.39
CA ILE A 313 -1.81 15.07 -22.36
C ILE A 313 -2.69 15.55 -23.52
N ASN A 314 -3.92 15.93 -23.21
CA ASN A 314 -4.80 16.54 -24.22
C ASN A 314 -4.41 18.01 -24.38
N ASP A 315 -3.90 18.37 -25.52
CA ASP A 315 -3.64 19.75 -25.96
C ASP A 315 -4.91 20.63 -25.96
#